data_58f3f5f7fb5396d0b7dc1c1438e2bea8
#
_entry.id   58f3f5f7fb5396d0b7dc1c1438e2bea8
#
_cell.length_a   1.000
_cell.length_b   1.000
_cell.length_c   1.000
_cell.angle_alpha   90.00
_cell.angle_beta   90.00
_cell.angle_gamma   90.00
#
_symmetry.space_group_name_H-M   'P 1'
#
loop_
_entity.id
_entity.type
_entity.pdbx_description
1 polymer ?
#
loop_
_entity_poly.entity_id
_entity_poly.type
_entity_poly.pdbx_seq_one_letter_code
_entity_poly.pdbx_strand_id
1 'polypeptide(L)'
;LAMNKMNVFHWHLTDDQGWRIEVKKYPLLTQEGSWRDFEEYHKRCVELSQQDYNYEIDPRFVRNGSQYGGHYTQEEMKGLVSYALERGIDIVPEIDMPGHFSAAIKVYPELSCTGEAGWGEEFSYPICPSRPENYQFVQSIIDEMVEIFPSEYFHIGADEVEKDNWEQCEVCQRLMQQEGYQKVDELQNRFVKIMTNYVKGKGKKVMGWDDAFL
;
A
#
# COMPACT_ATOMS: atom_id res chain seq x y z
N LEU A 1 0.38 20.50 -11.10
CA LEU A 1 0.99 19.75 -12.19
C LEU A 1 0.73 20.40 -13.55
N ALA A 2 -0.52 20.58 -13.98
CA ALA A 2 -0.87 21.16 -15.29
C ALA A 2 -0.22 22.52 -15.54
N MET A 3 -0.22 23.42 -14.56
CA MET A 3 0.43 24.74 -14.67
C MET A 3 1.95 24.64 -14.93
N ASN A 4 2.58 23.57 -14.47
CA ASN A 4 4.01 23.29 -14.67
C ASN A 4 4.27 22.35 -15.85
N LYS A 5 3.26 22.12 -16.70
CA LYS A 5 3.34 21.24 -17.88
C LYS A 5 3.77 19.78 -17.55
N MET A 6 3.47 19.34 -16.35
CA MET A 6 3.61 17.92 -15.96
C MET A 6 2.34 17.18 -16.36
N ASN A 7 2.46 15.98 -16.89
CA ASN A 7 1.37 15.20 -17.46
C ASN A 7 1.15 13.84 -16.79
N VAL A 8 1.94 13.49 -15.79
CA VAL A 8 1.80 12.27 -15.01
C VAL A 8 1.80 12.61 -13.53
N PHE A 9 0.87 12.00 -12.80
CA PHE A 9 0.82 12.00 -11.35
C PHE A 9 0.95 10.57 -10.83
N HIS A 10 2.12 10.20 -10.33
CA HIS A 10 2.33 8.96 -9.60
C HIS A 10 1.79 9.13 -8.19
N TRP A 11 0.81 8.33 -7.81
CA TRP A 11 0.10 8.46 -6.53
C TRP A 11 0.30 7.24 -5.64
N HIS A 12 1.13 7.40 -4.63
CA HIS A 12 1.38 6.43 -3.59
C HIS A 12 0.20 6.41 -2.61
N LEU A 13 -0.63 5.36 -2.66
CA LEU A 13 -1.93 5.30 -1.99
C LEU A 13 -1.92 4.44 -0.73
N THR A 14 -0.90 3.63 -0.52
CA THR A 14 -0.82 2.68 0.59
C THR A 14 0.59 2.62 1.14
N ASP A 15 0.70 2.64 2.46
CA ASP A 15 1.97 2.55 3.17
C ASP A 15 1.70 2.15 4.63
N ASP A 16 2.74 1.92 5.42
CA ASP A 16 2.71 1.56 6.84
C ASP A 16 1.89 2.54 7.70
N GLN A 17 1.93 3.83 7.34
CA GLN A 17 1.26 4.90 8.06
C GLN A 17 -0.24 4.96 7.79
N GLY A 18 -0.73 4.25 6.79
CA GLY A 18 -2.15 4.17 6.54
C GLY A 18 -2.54 3.79 5.11
N TRP A 19 -3.68 3.17 5.02
CA TRP A 19 -4.31 2.79 3.76
C TRP A 19 -5.23 3.92 3.28
N ARG A 20 -5.01 4.49 2.09
CA ARG A 20 -5.63 5.75 1.68
C ARG A 20 -6.71 5.64 0.61
N ILE A 21 -7.04 4.44 0.15
CA ILE A 21 -8.08 4.24 -0.88
C ILE A 21 -9.06 3.16 -0.47
N GLU A 22 -10.35 3.44 -0.68
CA GLU A 22 -11.43 2.48 -0.41
C GLU A 22 -11.28 1.23 -1.27
N VAL A 23 -11.35 0.07 -0.61
CA VAL A 23 -11.48 -1.25 -1.22
C VAL A 23 -12.77 -1.88 -0.69
N LYS A 24 -13.77 -1.99 -1.54
CA LYS A 24 -15.12 -2.43 -1.12
C LYS A 24 -15.14 -3.85 -0.58
N LYS A 25 -14.29 -4.70 -1.15
CA LYS A 25 -14.15 -6.09 -0.69
C LYS A 25 -13.52 -6.20 0.69
N TYR A 26 -12.68 -5.22 1.07
CA TYR A 26 -11.93 -5.22 2.33
C TYR A 26 -12.13 -3.90 3.09
N PRO A 27 -13.32 -3.65 3.64
CA PRO A 27 -13.67 -2.34 4.20
C PRO A 27 -12.83 -1.93 5.42
N LEU A 28 -12.28 -2.88 6.18
CA LEU A 28 -11.41 -2.56 7.32
C LEU A 28 -10.14 -1.84 6.90
N LEU A 29 -9.67 -1.98 5.65
CA LEU A 29 -8.51 -1.25 5.14
C LEU A 29 -8.67 0.27 5.32
N THR A 30 -9.89 0.80 5.14
CA THR A 30 -10.16 2.22 5.29
C THR A 30 -10.89 2.57 6.59
N GLN A 31 -11.74 1.69 7.10
CA GLN A 31 -12.44 1.94 8.37
C GLN A 31 -11.49 2.03 9.56
N GLU A 32 -10.44 1.20 9.58
CA GLU A 32 -9.44 1.13 10.64
C GLU A 32 -8.01 1.31 10.12
N GLY A 33 -7.64 0.70 8.99
CA GLY A 33 -6.29 0.76 8.43
C GLY A 33 -5.88 2.14 7.93
N SER A 34 -6.81 3.08 7.73
CA SER A 34 -6.50 4.48 7.41
C SER A 34 -6.22 5.35 8.63
N TRP A 35 -6.38 4.81 9.84
CA TRP A 35 -6.24 5.56 11.10
C TRP A 35 -5.05 5.08 11.91
N ARG A 36 -4.34 6.02 12.53
CA ARG A 36 -3.22 5.77 13.44
C ARG A 36 -3.30 6.67 14.67
N ASP A 37 -2.79 6.19 15.77
CA ASP A 37 -2.72 6.95 17.00
C ASP A 37 -1.74 8.12 16.86
N PHE A 38 -2.01 9.21 17.58
CA PHE A 38 -1.09 10.33 17.65
C PHE A 38 0.21 9.94 18.33
N GLU A 39 1.30 10.09 17.60
CA GLU A 39 2.64 10.15 18.16
C GLU A 39 2.93 11.55 18.73
N GLU A 40 4.07 11.72 19.39
CA GLU A 40 4.46 13.00 19.99
C GLU A 40 4.48 14.15 18.98
N TYR A 41 4.93 13.89 17.77
CA TYR A 41 4.90 14.87 16.68
C TYR A 41 3.49 15.34 16.33
N HIS A 42 2.52 14.45 16.28
CA HIS A 42 1.13 14.79 15.97
C HIS A 42 0.49 15.61 17.08
N LYS A 43 0.76 15.28 18.35
CA LYS A 43 0.31 16.07 19.51
C LYS A 43 0.81 17.50 19.41
N ARG A 44 2.09 17.68 19.06
CA ARG A 44 2.66 19.00 18.83
C ARG A 44 2.00 19.75 17.68
N CYS A 45 1.66 19.09 16.59
CA CYS A 45 0.91 19.71 15.47
C CYS A 45 -0.47 20.19 15.95
N VAL A 46 -1.19 19.39 16.75
CA VAL A 46 -2.47 19.79 17.36
C VAL A 46 -2.32 21.00 18.25
N GLU A 47 -1.30 21.05 19.11
CA GLU A 47 -1.00 22.20 19.98
C GLU A 47 -0.70 23.46 19.15
N LEU A 48 0.10 23.33 18.10
CA LEU A 48 0.41 24.45 17.19
C LEU A 48 -0.84 24.96 16.48
N SER A 49 -1.73 24.07 16.04
CA SER A 49 -2.98 24.47 15.36
C SER A 49 -3.92 25.27 16.25
N GLN A 50 -3.82 25.13 17.56
CA GLN A 50 -4.59 25.92 18.55
C GLN A 50 -4.01 27.33 18.74
N GLN A 51 -2.74 27.54 18.39
CA GLN A 51 -2.01 28.79 18.60
C GLN A 51 -1.84 29.61 17.30
N ASP A 52 -1.81 28.95 16.17
CA ASP A 52 -1.55 29.56 14.86
C ASP A 52 -2.46 28.95 13.80
N TYR A 53 -3.34 29.75 13.20
CA TYR A 53 -4.27 29.34 12.17
C TYR A 53 -3.60 28.76 10.89
N ASN A 54 -2.30 29.02 10.66
CA ASN A 54 -1.56 28.42 9.58
C ASN A 54 -1.33 26.92 9.75
N TYR A 55 -1.53 26.40 10.97
CA TYR A 55 -1.46 24.97 11.29
C TYR A 55 -2.84 24.35 11.47
N GLU A 56 -3.86 24.88 10.81
CA GLU A 56 -5.22 24.34 10.94
C GLU A 56 -5.26 22.88 10.56
N ILE A 57 -5.79 22.05 11.45
CA ILE A 57 -6.03 20.62 11.21
C ILE A 57 -7.52 20.46 10.91
N ASP A 58 -7.83 19.97 9.72
CA ASP A 58 -9.20 19.67 9.36
C ASP A 58 -9.76 18.59 10.29
N PRO A 59 -10.87 18.86 11.02
CA PRO A 59 -11.47 17.91 11.95
C PRO A 59 -11.83 16.56 11.31
N ARG A 60 -12.03 16.50 10.00
CA ARG A 60 -12.31 15.25 9.27
C ARG A 60 -11.17 14.25 9.37
N PHE A 61 -9.94 14.71 9.58
CA PHE A 61 -8.76 13.87 9.70
C PHE A 61 -8.40 13.50 11.14
N VAL A 62 -9.26 13.85 12.10
CA VAL A 62 -9.07 13.54 13.51
C VAL A 62 -10.23 12.70 14.02
N ARG A 63 -9.95 11.52 14.57
CA ARG A 63 -10.92 10.62 15.18
C ARG A 63 -10.66 10.52 16.68
N ASN A 64 -11.73 10.69 17.49
CA ASN A 64 -11.70 10.58 18.96
C ASN A 64 -10.66 11.48 19.65
N GLY A 65 -10.20 12.54 19.00
CA GLY A 65 -9.20 13.46 19.55
C GLY A 65 -7.80 12.87 19.74
N SER A 66 -7.57 11.62 19.31
CA SER A 66 -6.30 10.90 19.55
C SER A 66 -5.78 10.15 18.33
N GLN A 67 -6.55 10.11 17.24
CA GLN A 67 -6.16 9.43 16.02
C GLN A 67 -6.18 10.38 14.84
N TYR A 68 -5.23 10.19 13.94
CA TYR A 68 -5.12 10.89 12.67
C TYR A 68 -5.30 9.88 11.53
N GLY A 69 -6.00 10.30 10.49
CA GLY A 69 -6.19 9.46 9.31
C GLY A 69 -7.09 10.06 8.28
N GLY A 70 -7.51 9.23 7.36
CA GLY A 70 -8.38 9.59 6.25
C GLY A 70 -8.08 8.76 5.03
N HIS A 71 -9.03 8.68 4.14
CA HIS A 71 -8.92 7.94 2.89
C HIS A 71 -9.82 8.59 1.84
N TYR A 72 -9.64 8.17 0.61
CA TYR A 72 -10.51 8.53 -0.51
C TYR A 72 -11.49 7.39 -0.78
N THR A 73 -12.74 7.73 -0.98
CA THR A 73 -13.74 6.81 -1.54
C THR A 73 -13.44 6.54 -3.03
N GLN A 74 -13.91 5.43 -3.56
CA GLN A 74 -13.76 5.14 -4.99
C GLN A 74 -14.42 6.20 -5.87
N GLU A 75 -15.55 6.78 -5.42
CA GLU A 75 -16.25 7.82 -6.17
C GLU A 75 -15.46 9.14 -6.18
N GLU A 76 -14.85 9.53 -5.07
CA GLU A 76 -13.94 10.67 -5.03
C GLU A 76 -12.75 10.47 -5.96
N MET A 77 -12.17 9.26 -5.97
CA MET A 77 -11.04 8.94 -6.85
C MET A 77 -11.42 9.00 -8.32
N LYS A 78 -12.57 8.45 -8.71
CA LYS A 78 -13.08 8.57 -10.10
C LYS A 78 -13.28 10.02 -10.50
N GLY A 79 -13.80 10.84 -9.59
CA GLY A 79 -13.91 12.28 -9.80
C GLY A 79 -12.57 12.98 -10.02
N LEU A 80 -11.57 12.63 -9.19
CA LEU A 80 -10.20 13.16 -9.33
C LEU A 80 -9.52 12.69 -10.62
N VAL A 81 -9.69 11.42 -11.00
CA VAL A 81 -9.19 10.88 -12.27
C VAL A 81 -9.78 11.62 -13.45
N SER A 82 -11.11 11.83 -13.47
CA SER A 82 -11.77 12.61 -14.52
C SER A 82 -11.24 14.04 -14.59
N TYR A 83 -11.13 14.71 -13.45
CA TYR A 83 -10.58 16.06 -13.35
C TYR A 83 -9.14 16.16 -13.85
N ALA A 84 -8.31 15.15 -13.57
CA ALA A 84 -6.92 15.08 -14.04
C ALA A 84 -6.85 14.89 -15.57
N LEU A 85 -7.65 13.96 -16.10
CA LEU A 85 -7.71 13.66 -17.55
C LEU A 85 -8.13 14.90 -18.38
N GLU A 86 -9.10 15.69 -17.90
CA GLU A 86 -9.49 16.95 -18.55
C GLU A 86 -8.34 17.96 -18.67
N ARG A 87 -7.29 17.77 -17.87
CA ARG A 87 -6.09 18.62 -17.82
C ARG A 87 -4.85 17.96 -18.42
N GLY A 88 -5.06 16.83 -19.11
CA GLY A 88 -3.97 16.06 -19.73
C GLY A 88 -3.01 15.44 -18.72
N ILE A 89 -3.50 15.12 -17.52
CA ILE A 89 -2.73 14.44 -16.48
C ILE A 89 -3.21 12.99 -16.35
N ASP A 90 -2.30 12.05 -16.52
CA ASP A 90 -2.52 10.64 -16.21
C ASP A 90 -2.18 10.36 -14.75
N ILE A 91 -3.06 9.65 -14.03
CA ILE A 91 -2.80 9.23 -12.65
C ILE A 91 -2.38 7.77 -12.65
N VAL A 92 -1.13 7.52 -12.29
CA VAL A 92 -0.57 6.18 -12.08
C VAL A 92 -0.75 5.82 -10.60
N PRO A 93 -1.61 4.86 -10.26
CA PRO A 93 -1.78 4.43 -8.87
C PRO A 93 -0.62 3.55 -8.44
N GLU A 94 -0.20 3.70 -7.18
CA GLU A 94 0.68 2.78 -6.51
C GLU A 94 -0.04 2.10 -5.35
N ILE A 95 0.01 0.78 -5.35
CA ILE A 95 -0.31 -0.09 -4.22
C ILE A 95 0.97 -0.86 -3.91
N ASP A 96 1.66 -0.44 -2.88
CA ASP A 96 2.93 -1.02 -2.51
C ASP A 96 2.76 -2.43 -1.94
N MET A 97 3.63 -3.35 -2.38
CA MET A 97 3.58 -4.77 -2.01
C MET A 97 4.90 -5.49 -2.35
N PRO A 98 5.34 -6.45 -1.57
CA PRO A 98 4.76 -7.02 -0.36
C PRO A 98 5.11 -6.26 0.91
N GLY A 99 6.06 -5.33 0.87
CA GLY A 99 6.44 -4.42 1.95
C GLY A 99 5.43 -3.30 2.16
N HIS A 100 5.69 -2.43 3.14
CA HIS A 100 4.85 -1.26 3.46
C HIS A 100 3.36 -1.59 3.68
N PHE A 101 3.10 -2.78 4.23
CA PHE A 101 1.75 -3.35 4.36
C PHE A 101 1.21 -3.35 5.79
N SER A 102 1.89 -2.69 6.74
CA SER A 102 1.53 -2.69 8.17
C SER A 102 0.11 -2.19 8.42
N ALA A 103 -0.35 -1.18 7.67
CA ALA A 103 -1.72 -0.68 7.79
C ALA A 103 -2.77 -1.75 7.46
N ALA A 104 -2.50 -2.62 6.48
CA ALA A 104 -3.37 -3.74 6.12
C ALA A 104 -3.22 -4.91 7.11
N ILE A 105 -2.00 -5.26 7.49
CA ILE A 105 -1.72 -6.35 8.44
C ILE A 105 -2.37 -6.07 9.81
N LYS A 106 -2.36 -4.81 10.24
CA LYS A 106 -3.02 -4.39 11.49
C LYS A 106 -4.49 -4.79 11.56
N VAL A 107 -5.18 -4.81 10.42
CA VAL A 107 -6.63 -5.07 10.33
C VAL A 107 -6.96 -6.44 9.72
N TYR A 108 -5.99 -7.07 9.07
CA TYR A 108 -6.03 -8.43 8.50
C TYR A 108 -4.74 -9.17 8.90
N PRO A 109 -4.59 -9.56 10.18
CA PRO A 109 -3.35 -10.12 10.71
C PRO A 109 -2.92 -11.43 10.06
N GLU A 110 -3.85 -12.16 9.45
CA GLU A 110 -3.58 -13.37 8.67
C GLU A 110 -2.68 -13.13 7.46
N LEU A 111 -2.53 -11.89 7.02
CA LEU A 111 -1.62 -11.54 5.91
C LEU A 111 -0.15 -11.74 6.29
N SER A 112 0.22 -11.56 7.55
CA SER A 112 1.60 -11.64 7.99
C SER A 112 2.05 -13.09 8.29
N CYS A 113 3.35 -13.29 8.42
CA CYS A 113 3.93 -14.57 8.86
C CYS A 113 3.68 -14.81 10.35
N THR A 114 3.63 -13.77 11.15
CA THR A 114 3.56 -13.81 12.62
C THR A 114 2.14 -13.68 13.16
N GLY A 115 1.19 -13.23 12.35
CA GLY A 115 -0.18 -12.92 12.78
C GLY A 115 -0.33 -11.51 13.35
N GLU A 116 0.67 -10.66 13.20
CA GLU A 116 0.66 -9.26 13.64
C GLU A 116 1.52 -8.37 12.75
N ALA A 117 1.25 -7.07 12.78
CA ALA A 117 2.12 -6.07 12.18
C ALA A 117 3.36 -5.90 13.08
N GLY A 118 4.51 -5.72 12.47
CA GLY A 118 5.77 -5.55 13.20
C GLY A 118 6.83 -4.89 12.34
N TRP A 119 7.98 -4.65 12.96
CA TRP A 119 9.15 -4.05 12.34
C TRP A 119 10.35 -4.99 12.49
N GLY A 120 11.14 -5.08 11.42
CA GLY A 120 12.45 -5.69 11.44
C GLY A 120 13.52 -4.70 11.89
N GLU A 121 14.73 -4.85 11.37
CA GLU A 121 15.85 -3.98 11.75
C GLU A 121 15.70 -2.58 11.13
N GLU A 122 15.25 -2.49 9.89
CA GLU A 122 15.14 -1.23 9.14
C GLU A 122 13.71 -0.88 8.73
N PHE A 123 12.93 -1.89 8.29
CA PHE A 123 11.60 -1.67 7.71
C PHE A 123 10.52 -2.52 8.39
N SER A 124 9.28 -2.27 8.00
CA SER A 124 8.14 -3.05 8.47
C SER A 124 8.12 -4.46 7.87
N TYR A 125 7.56 -5.42 8.61
CA TYR A 125 7.40 -6.77 8.10
C TYR A 125 6.37 -6.83 6.97
N PRO A 126 6.73 -7.45 5.84
CA PRO A 126 5.87 -7.61 4.70
C PRO A 126 4.79 -8.67 4.91
N ILE A 127 3.83 -8.75 3.99
CA ILE A 127 2.90 -9.88 3.93
C ILE A 127 3.64 -11.19 3.64
N CYS A 128 3.07 -12.29 4.09
CA CYS A 128 3.63 -13.63 3.86
C CYS A 128 3.51 -14.02 2.37
N PRO A 129 4.62 -14.20 1.63
CA PRO A 129 4.61 -14.48 0.19
C PRO A 129 4.31 -15.94 -0.12
N SER A 130 4.15 -16.77 0.90
CA SER A 130 4.00 -18.21 0.76
C SER A 130 2.57 -18.70 1.01
N ARG A 131 1.65 -17.80 1.33
CA ARG A 131 0.22 -18.10 1.51
C ARG A 131 -0.56 -17.75 0.25
N PRO A 132 -1.22 -18.71 -0.41
CA PRO A 132 -2.01 -18.45 -1.63
C PRO A 132 -3.11 -17.40 -1.43
N GLU A 133 -3.69 -17.32 -0.23
CA GLU A 133 -4.75 -16.40 0.13
C GLU A 133 -4.29 -14.94 0.04
N ASN A 134 -3.01 -14.67 0.34
CA ASN A 134 -2.44 -13.33 0.27
C ASN A 134 -2.38 -12.82 -1.18
N TYR A 135 -2.10 -13.69 -2.14
CA TYR A 135 -2.18 -13.33 -3.56
C TYR A 135 -3.61 -12.98 -3.96
N GLN A 136 -4.60 -13.75 -3.51
CA GLN A 136 -6.01 -13.48 -3.79
C GLN A 136 -6.47 -12.16 -3.16
N PHE A 137 -5.97 -11.85 -1.96
CA PHE A 137 -6.23 -10.58 -1.28
C PHE A 137 -5.74 -9.41 -2.13
N VAL A 138 -4.46 -9.42 -2.51
CA VAL A 138 -3.84 -8.34 -3.29
C VAL A 138 -4.44 -8.26 -4.71
N GLN A 139 -4.68 -9.39 -5.37
CA GLN A 139 -5.34 -9.45 -6.68
C GLN A 139 -6.72 -8.80 -6.67
N SER A 140 -7.50 -9.02 -5.60
CA SER A 140 -8.81 -8.38 -5.45
C SER A 140 -8.71 -6.86 -5.30
N ILE A 141 -7.66 -6.36 -4.65
CA ILE A 141 -7.38 -4.91 -4.56
C ILE A 141 -7.05 -4.37 -5.95
N ILE A 142 -6.15 -5.04 -6.68
CA ILE A 142 -5.78 -4.64 -8.05
C ILE A 142 -7.03 -4.60 -8.94
N ASP A 143 -7.95 -5.57 -8.82
CA ASP A 143 -9.17 -5.62 -9.62
C ASP A 143 -10.02 -4.36 -9.42
N GLU A 144 -10.19 -3.90 -8.19
CA GLU A 144 -10.93 -2.66 -7.92
C GLU A 144 -10.17 -1.42 -8.41
N MET A 145 -8.83 -1.41 -8.29
CA MET A 145 -8.01 -0.27 -8.70
C MET A 145 -7.98 -0.07 -10.22
N VAL A 146 -7.90 -1.15 -11.01
CA VAL A 146 -7.86 -1.03 -12.47
C VAL A 146 -9.18 -0.52 -13.06
N GLU A 147 -10.29 -0.65 -12.33
CA GLU A 147 -11.59 -0.07 -12.71
C GLU A 147 -11.66 1.45 -12.45
N ILE A 148 -10.85 1.95 -11.50
CA ILE A 148 -10.82 3.36 -11.13
C ILE A 148 -9.82 4.13 -11.99
N PHE A 149 -8.63 3.55 -12.21
CA PHE A 149 -7.51 4.19 -12.86
C PHE A 149 -7.33 3.71 -14.30
N PRO A 150 -7.67 4.55 -15.31
CA PRO A 150 -7.54 4.19 -16.71
C PRO A 150 -6.10 4.19 -17.22
N SER A 151 -5.13 4.70 -16.45
CA SER A 151 -3.72 4.73 -16.81
C SER A 151 -3.25 3.39 -17.39
N GLU A 152 -2.39 3.46 -18.38
CA GLU A 152 -1.71 2.29 -18.94
C GLU A 152 -0.77 1.62 -17.93
N TYR A 153 -0.34 2.38 -16.92
CA TYR A 153 0.62 1.94 -15.91
C TYR A 153 -0.05 1.66 -14.56
N PHE A 154 0.51 0.70 -13.85
CA PHE A 154 0.18 0.36 -12.47
C PHE A 154 1.48 0.10 -11.71
N HIS A 155 1.70 0.82 -10.61
CA HIS A 155 2.90 0.69 -9.79
C HIS A 155 2.63 -0.23 -8.60
N ILE A 156 3.50 -1.22 -8.43
CA ILE A 156 3.38 -2.25 -7.37
C ILE A 156 4.33 -2.03 -6.19
N GLY A 157 5.10 -0.92 -6.17
CA GLY A 157 6.11 -0.66 -5.15
C GLY A 157 7.26 -1.65 -5.22
N ALA A 158 7.31 -2.54 -4.26
CA ALA A 158 8.24 -3.65 -4.06
C ALA A 158 9.63 -3.26 -3.58
N ASP A 159 9.75 -2.11 -2.93
CA ASP A 159 10.93 -1.61 -2.25
C ASP A 159 10.97 -2.02 -0.77
N GLU A 160 12.15 -1.87 -0.18
CA GLU A 160 12.39 -1.89 1.27
C GLU A 160 11.78 -3.12 1.99
N VAL A 161 11.81 -4.27 1.35
CA VAL A 161 11.16 -5.49 1.87
C VAL A 161 12.00 -6.14 2.95
N GLU A 162 11.58 -6.02 4.21
CA GLU A 162 12.19 -6.69 5.35
C GLU A 162 11.86 -8.20 5.34
N LYS A 163 12.87 -9.06 5.32
CA LYS A 163 12.70 -10.50 5.06
C LYS A 163 12.96 -11.40 6.26
N ASP A 164 13.38 -10.85 7.38
CA ASP A 164 13.75 -11.61 8.58
C ASP A 164 12.62 -12.50 9.08
N ASN A 165 11.38 -12.00 9.01
CA ASN A 165 10.21 -12.78 9.39
C ASN A 165 9.91 -13.92 8.42
N TRP A 166 10.33 -13.83 7.16
CA TRP A 166 10.20 -14.93 6.19
C TRP A 166 11.20 -16.05 6.47
N GLU A 167 12.40 -15.70 6.93
CA GLU A 167 13.41 -16.69 7.32
C GLU A 167 12.96 -17.57 8.47
N GLN A 168 12.17 -17.01 9.38
CA GLN A 168 11.65 -17.70 10.56
C GLN A 168 10.28 -18.35 10.32
N CYS A 169 9.62 -18.05 9.21
CA CYS A 169 8.28 -18.54 8.90
C CYS A 169 8.31 -19.97 8.34
N GLU A 170 7.70 -20.94 9.04
CA GLU A 170 7.64 -22.33 8.60
C GLU A 170 6.99 -22.51 7.21
N VAL A 171 6.00 -21.66 6.87
CA VAL A 171 5.31 -21.74 5.57
C VAL A 171 6.25 -21.26 4.46
N CYS A 172 7.03 -20.20 4.71
CA CYS A 172 8.02 -19.69 3.77
C CYS A 172 9.15 -20.71 3.59
N GLN A 173 9.67 -21.29 4.67
CA GLN A 173 10.73 -22.30 4.61
C GLN A 173 10.29 -23.57 3.86
N ARG A 174 9.05 -24.02 4.06
CA ARG A 174 8.49 -25.15 3.28
C ARG A 174 8.40 -24.84 1.80
N LEU A 175 7.92 -23.63 1.43
CA LEU A 175 7.87 -23.23 0.03
C LEU A 175 9.27 -23.16 -0.58
N MET A 176 10.25 -22.57 0.13
CA MET A 176 11.63 -22.54 -0.34
C MET A 176 12.19 -23.92 -0.62
N GLN A 177 11.95 -24.88 0.26
CA GLN A 177 12.37 -26.28 0.07
C GLN A 177 11.70 -26.92 -1.14
N GLN A 178 10.40 -26.70 -1.33
CA GLN A 178 9.64 -27.26 -2.45
C GLN A 178 10.09 -26.72 -3.81
N GLU A 179 10.40 -25.42 -3.86
CA GLU A 179 10.83 -24.73 -5.10
C GLU A 179 12.37 -24.81 -5.32
N GLY A 180 13.12 -25.30 -4.32
CA GLY A 180 14.57 -25.36 -4.37
C GLY A 180 15.28 -24.04 -4.19
N TYR A 181 14.61 -23.05 -3.59
CA TYR A 181 15.16 -21.72 -3.32
C TYR A 181 16.26 -21.78 -2.27
N GLN A 182 17.33 -21.01 -2.49
CA GLN A 182 18.50 -20.96 -1.60
C GLN A 182 18.52 -19.69 -0.74
N LYS A 183 17.81 -18.64 -1.17
CA LYS A 183 17.75 -17.33 -0.52
C LYS A 183 16.30 -16.86 -0.39
N VAL A 184 16.00 -16.12 0.66
CA VAL A 184 14.67 -15.54 0.88
C VAL A 184 14.30 -14.51 -0.18
N ASP A 185 15.28 -13.88 -0.84
CA ASP A 185 15.05 -12.96 -1.96
C ASP A 185 14.28 -13.62 -3.10
N GLU A 186 14.42 -14.92 -3.28
CA GLU A 186 13.70 -15.68 -4.31
C GLU A 186 12.19 -15.72 -4.03
N LEU A 187 11.78 -15.58 -2.76
CA LEU A 187 10.37 -15.42 -2.39
C LEU A 187 9.83 -14.06 -2.83
N GLN A 188 10.59 -12.98 -2.68
CA GLN A 188 10.22 -11.67 -3.20
C GLN A 188 10.14 -11.70 -4.73
N ASN A 189 11.15 -12.25 -5.39
CA ASN A 189 11.16 -12.39 -6.85
C ASN A 189 9.94 -13.17 -7.35
N ARG A 190 9.59 -14.25 -6.67
CA ARG A 190 8.39 -15.03 -6.97
C ARG A 190 7.12 -14.20 -6.80
N PHE A 191 7.01 -13.46 -5.69
CA PHE A 191 5.86 -12.61 -5.42
C PHE A 191 5.71 -11.54 -6.50
N VAL A 192 6.75 -10.78 -6.77
CA VAL A 192 6.78 -9.71 -7.80
C VAL A 192 6.43 -10.27 -9.16
N LYS A 193 6.97 -11.45 -9.54
CA LYS A 193 6.67 -12.11 -10.82
C LYS A 193 5.19 -12.47 -10.95
N ILE A 194 4.59 -13.03 -9.90
CA ILE A 194 3.16 -13.41 -9.91
C ILE A 194 2.29 -12.16 -10.03
N MET A 195 2.57 -11.12 -9.25
CA MET A 195 1.79 -9.89 -9.27
C MET A 195 1.97 -9.12 -10.59
N THR A 196 3.20 -9.07 -11.11
CA THR A 196 3.49 -8.51 -12.44
C THR A 196 2.66 -9.20 -13.54
N ASN A 197 2.61 -10.54 -13.53
CA ASN A 197 1.84 -11.28 -14.51
C ASN A 197 0.33 -11.03 -14.34
N TYR A 198 -0.14 -10.90 -13.10
CA TYR A 198 -1.54 -10.59 -12.84
C TYR A 198 -1.93 -9.22 -13.38
N VAL A 199 -1.16 -8.19 -13.07
CA VAL A 199 -1.38 -6.82 -13.55
C VAL A 199 -1.30 -6.74 -15.09
N LYS A 200 -0.34 -7.43 -15.69
CA LYS A 200 -0.26 -7.57 -17.17
C LYS A 200 -1.49 -8.25 -17.74
N GLY A 201 -2.03 -9.26 -17.06
CA GLY A 201 -3.28 -9.92 -17.45
C GLY A 201 -4.51 -9.00 -17.42
N LYS A 202 -4.45 -7.89 -16.68
CA LYS A 202 -5.46 -6.81 -16.70
C LYS A 202 -5.22 -5.76 -17.80
N GLY A 203 -4.25 -5.98 -18.68
CA GLY A 203 -3.91 -5.06 -19.78
C GLY A 203 -3.09 -3.84 -19.35
N LYS A 204 -2.49 -3.87 -18.16
CA LYS A 204 -1.66 -2.77 -17.65
C LYS A 204 -0.17 -3.07 -17.82
N LYS A 205 0.63 -2.02 -17.92
CA LYS A 205 2.09 -2.07 -17.79
C LYS A 205 2.46 -1.92 -16.31
N VAL A 206 3.42 -2.72 -15.85
CA VAL A 206 3.84 -2.72 -14.44
C VAL A 206 5.02 -1.79 -14.25
N MET A 207 4.97 -1.01 -13.19
CA MET A 207 6.09 -0.24 -12.62
C MET A 207 6.37 -0.76 -11.21
N GLY A 208 7.58 -0.58 -10.75
CA GLY A 208 8.04 -0.84 -9.40
C GLY A 208 9.32 -0.06 -9.16
N TRP A 209 9.71 0.03 -7.91
CA TRP A 209 11.01 0.56 -7.54
C TRP A 209 12.12 -0.39 -8.00
N ASP A 210 13.35 0.06 -8.04
CA ASP A 210 14.47 -0.74 -8.53
C ASP A 210 14.71 -2.03 -7.73
N ASP A 211 14.39 -2.04 -6.45
CA ASP A 211 14.41 -3.22 -5.58
C ASP A 211 13.51 -4.38 -6.06
N ALA A 212 12.50 -4.07 -6.87
CA ALA A 212 11.63 -5.08 -7.48
C ALA A 212 12.37 -5.99 -8.48
N PHE A 213 13.57 -5.59 -8.93
CA PHE A 213 14.28 -6.22 -10.04
C PHE A 213 15.66 -6.76 -9.63
N LEU A 214 15.94 -6.86 -8.34
CA LEU A 214 17.19 -7.37 -7.78
C LEU A 214 17.25 -8.90 -7.68
#